data_019e37b988f863f63f8e996fa4fb5570
#
_entry.id   019e37b988f863f63f8e996fa4fb5570
#
_cell.length_a   1.000
_cell.length_b   1.000
_cell.length_c   1.000
_cell.angle_alpha   90.00
_cell.angle_beta   90.00
_cell.angle_gamma   90.00
#
_symmetry.space_group_name_H-M   'P 1'
#
loop_
_entity.id
_entity.type
_entity.pdbx_description
1 polymer ?
#
loop_
_entity_poly.entity_id
_entity_poly.type
_entity_poly.pdbx_seq_one_letter_code
_entity_poly.pdbx_strand_id
1 'polypeptide(L)'
;MCFFLKKSSAVYVLISFVTKIFYHELPLNSSPCHVFSDTILFMNIYVDFDDCLCETARYFSGLVKEIFNLDIPYEQIHYFNLQKSFDLTDQQYDQMMIKAHQPEILLSYDETPGASKTINNWLEKGHDVKIITGRPSIAYDASREWLNQHGLEKVDLYCLNKYGRDNFIKGSSFNLELEDYYKMHFDLAVEDSPSAFKFFDHLPDLKVMVFDRPWNQDCTFPTPNYKRCTGWAQVEIMAKSEEI
;
A
#
# COMPACT_ATOMS: atom_id res chain seq x y z
N MET A 1 -7.08 -45.14 17.39
CA MET A 1 -5.67 -45.49 17.17
C MET A 1 -5.02 -44.24 16.58
N CYS A 2 -4.41 -43.43 17.45
CA CYS A 2 -3.79 -42.13 17.10
C CYS A 2 -2.42 -42.35 16.49
N PHE A 3 -2.19 -41.74 15.34
CA PHE A 3 -0.81 -41.50 14.87
C PHE A 3 -0.50 -40.00 14.90
N PHE A 4 0.24 -39.59 15.92
CA PHE A 4 0.96 -38.33 15.96
C PHE A 4 2.21 -38.42 15.07
N LEU A 5 2.30 -37.61 14.03
CA LEU A 5 3.54 -37.36 13.30
C LEU A 5 4.23 -36.13 13.86
N LYS A 6 5.28 -36.33 14.62
CA LYS A 6 6.29 -35.31 14.97
C LYS A 6 7.03 -34.87 13.69
N LYS A 7 6.84 -33.63 13.27
CA LYS A 7 7.76 -32.95 12.36
C LYS A 7 8.57 -31.95 13.17
N SER A 8 9.86 -32.00 12.99
CA SER A 8 10.91 -31.00 13.13
C SER A 8 12.01 -31.42 14.08
N SER A 9 13.15 -31.72 13.52
CA SER A 9 14.51 -31.58 14.12
C SER A 9 15.60 -31.72 13.06
N ALA A 10 15.27 -32.04 11.79
CA ALA A 10 16.27 -32.36 10.77
C ALA A 10 16.81 -31.15 9.99
N VAL A 11 16.13 -30.02 9.97
CA VAL A 11 16.52 -28.85 9.15
C VAL A 11 17.59 -27.99 9.83
N TYR A 12 17.61 -27.94 11.16
CA TYR A 12 18.63 -27.14 11.89
C TYR A 12 20.00 -27.76 11.96
N VAL A 13 20.15 -29.08 11.76
CA VAL A 13 21.44 -29.79 11.84
C VAL A 13 22.22 -29.68 10.54
N LEU A 14 21.59 -29.50 9.39
CA LEU A 14 22.27 -29.40 8.10
C LEU A 14 22.99 -28.06 7.85
N ILE A 15 22.48 -26.96 8.42
CA ILE A 15 23.10 -25.63 8.27
C ILE A 15 24.37 -25.51 9.14
N SER A 16 24.42 -26.22 10.26
CA SER A 16 25.58 -26.22 11.15
C SER A 16 26.78 -27.07 10.63
N PHE A 17 26.56 -27.99 9.70
CA PHE A 17 27.61 -28.85 9.17
C PHE A 17 28.34 -28.28 7.94
N VAL A 18 27.72 -27.42 7.17
CA VAL A 18 28.31 -26.80 5.98
C VAL A 18 29.28 -25.67 6.35
N THR A 19 29.14 -25.04 7.50
CA THR A 19 30.01 -23.96 7.96
C THR A 19 31.32 -24.45 8.59
N LYS A 20 31.47 -25.75 8.83
CA LYS A 20 32.70 -26.32 9.49
C LYS A 20 33.75 -26.91 8.56
N ILE A 21 33.49 -27.02 7.26
CA ILE A 21 34.40 -27.67 6.29
C ILE A 21 35.32 -26.69 5.54
N PHE A 22 35.11 -25.36 5.65
CA PHE A 22 35.87 -24.35 4.91
C PHE A 22 36.82 -23.48 5.75
N TYR A 23 37.14 -23.86 6.99
CA TYR A 23 38.14 -23.16 7.80
C TYR A 23 39.37 -24.01 8.04
N HIS A 24 40.15 -24.30 7.00
CA HIS A 24 41.54 -24.70 7.13
C HIS A 24 42.36 -24.02 6.04
N GLU A 25 43.29 -23.15 6.52
CA GLU A 25 44.48 -22.61 5.86
C GLU A 25 44.24 -21.49 4.82
N LEU A 26 44.18 -20.23 5.31
CA LEU A 26 44.67 -19.07 4.58
C LEU A 26 45.66 -18.27 5.45
N PRO A 27 46.75 -17.74 4.87
CA PRO A 27 47.83 -17.09 5.61
C PRO A 27 47.38 -15.74 6.21
N LEU A 28 47.83 -15.52 7.43
CA LEU A 28 47.68 -14.27 8.19
C LEU A 28 48.47 -13.13 7.49
N ASN A 29 47.83 -12.42 6.56
CA ASN A 29 48.15 -11.03 6.20
C ASN A 29 47.15 -10.53 5.14
N SER A 30 45.92 -10.26 5.57
CA SER A 30 45.01 -9.38 4.85
C SER A 30 44.18 -8.63 5.89
N SER A 31 44.19 -7.33 5.77
CA SER A 31 43.29 -6.46 6.52
C SER A 31 41.87 -7.00 6.50
N PRO A 32 41.12 -6.91 7.61
CA PRO A 32 39.75 -7.41 7.62
C PRO A 32 38.95 -6.59 6.57
N CYS A 33 38.64 -7.22 5.44
CA CYS A 33 37.52 -6.78 4.64
C CYS A 33 36.31 -6.90 5.53
N HIS A 34 35.81 -5.80 6.04
CA HIS A 34 34.47 -5.70 6.56
C HIS A 34 33.52 -6.03 5.39
N VAL A 35 33.17 -7.31 5.28
CA VAL A 35 31.98 -7.71 4.56
C VAL A 35 30.83 -7.14 5.41
N PHE A 36 30.40 -5.95 5.06
CA PHE A 36 29.08 -5.49 5.50
C PHE A 36 28.09 -6.50 4.94
N SER A 37 27.66 -7.42 5.77
CA SER A 37 26.45 -8.18 5.52
C SER A 37 25.33 -7.12 5.62
N ASP A 38 24.93 -6.59 4.48
CA ASP A 38 23.67 -5.84 4.40
C ASP A 38 22.59 -6.83 4.83
N THR A 39 22.25 -6.79 6.10
CA THR A 39 21.10 -7.53 6.62
C THR A 39 19.89 -6.81 6.07
N ILE A 40 19.37 -7.32 4.94
CA ILE A 40 18.11 -6.82 4.38
C ILE A 40 17.03 -7.07 5.45
N LEU A 41 16.55 -6.02 6.08
CA LEU A 41 15.40 -6.07 6.98
C LEU A 41 14.16 -6.26 6.12
N PHE A 42 13.48 -7.39 6.28
CA PHE A 42 12.20 -7.64 5.63
C PHE A 42 11.14 -6.76 6.28
N MET A 43 10.37 -6.04 5.47
CA MET A 43 9.30 -5.17 5.92
C MET A 43 7.94 -5.69 5.47
N ASN A 44 6.93 -5.50 6.32
CA ASN A 44 5.52 -5.58 5.95
C ASN A 44 5.06 -4.18 5.55
N ILE A 45 4.63 -4.02 4.31
CA ILE A 45 4.33 -2.72 3.73
C ILE A 45 2.85 -2.62 3.36
N TYR A 46 2.20 -1.62 3.92
CA TYR A 46 0.85 -1.20 3.54
C TYR A 46 0.93 -0.16 2.43
N VAL A 47 0.10 -0.31 1.40
CA VAL A 47 -0.06 0.70 0.34
C VAL A 47 -1.53 0.94 0.08
N ASP A 48 -1.98 2.21 0.09
CA ASP A 48 -3.30 2.55 -0.40
C ASP A 48 -3.37 2.52 -1.92
N PHE A 49 -4.57 2.37 -2.48
CA PHE A 49 -4.76 2.27 -3.92
C PHE A 49 -4.98 3.63 -4.58
N ASP A 50 -6.05 4.32 -4.17
CA ASP A 50 -6.48 5.57 -4.81
C ASP A 50 -5.56 6.72 -4.41
N ASP A 51 -5.12 7.49 -5.40
CA ASP A 51 -4.20 8.62 -5.23
C ASP A 51 -2.82 8.28 -4.59
N CYS A 52 -2.54 6.98 -4.42
CA CYS A 52 -1.22 6.43 -4.13
C CYS A 52 -0.68 5.62 -5.32
N LEU A 53 -1.43 4.60 -5.78
CA LEU A 53 -1.04 3.79 -6.94
C LEU A 53 -1.52 4.40 -8.26
N CYS A 54 -2.70 5.00 -8.27
CA CYS A 54 -3.30 5.60 -9.47
C CYS A 54 -3.85 6.99 -9.19
N GLU A 55 -4.00 7.80 -10.24
CA GLU A 55 -4.40 9.22 -10.19
C GLU A 55 -5.94 9.37 -10.17
N THR A 56 -6.62 8.79 -9.16
CA THR A 56 -8.08 8.70 -9.08
C THR A 56 -8.75 10.07 -9.02
N ALA A 57 -8.31 10.97 -8.13
CA ALA A 57 -8.94 12.27 -7.96
C ALA A 57 -8.74 13.19 -9.19
N ARG A 58 -7.62 13.03 -9.90
CA ARG A 58 -7.39 13.73 -11.16
C ARG A 58 -8.41 13.31 -12.22
N TYR A 59 -8.74 12.02 -12.27
CA TYR A 59 -9.79 11.52 -13.14
C TYR A 59 -11.17 12.08 -12.75
N PHE A 60 -11.48 12.20 -11.47
CA PHE A 60 -12.75 12.76 -10.99
C PHE A 60 -12.97 14.20 -11.43
N SER A 61 -11.93 15.03 -11.53
CA SER A 61 -12.06 16.39 -12.10
C SER A 61 -12.59 16.35 -13.55
N GLY A 62 -12.08 15.41 -14.36
CA GLY A 62 -12.60 15.19 -15.72
C GLY A 62 -14.04 14.66 -15.72
N LEU A 63 -14.34 13.72 -14.83
CA LEU A 63 -15.63 13.06 -14.74
C LEU A 63 -16.76 14.04 -14.34
N VAL A 64 -16.55 14.91 -13.33
CA VAL A 64 -17.56 15.91 -12.94
C VAL A 64 -17.76 16.95 -14.02
N LYS A 65 -16.72 17.27 -14.80
CA LYS A 65 -16.85 18.14 -15.97
C LYS A 65 -17.70 17.48 -17.06
N GLU A 66 -17.47 16.19 -17.35
CA GLU A 66 -18.24 15.43 -18.33
C GLU A 66 -19.73 15.32 -17.94
N ILE A 67 -20.01 14.91 -16.69
CA ILE A 67 -21.39 14.58 -16.27
C ILE A 67 -22.20 15.83 -15.91
N PHE A 68 -21.56 16.81 -15.24
CA PHE A 68 -22.28 17.95 -14.63
C PHE A 68 -21.87 19.30 -15.22
N ASN A 69 -20.92 19.33 -16.17
CA ASN A 69 -20.33 20.56 -16.69
C ASN A 69 -19.71 21.46 -15.62
N LEU A 70 -19.15 20.84 -14.55
CA LEU A 70 -18.43 21.52 -13.48
C LEU A 70 -16.93 21.47 -13.77
N ASP A 71 -16.33 22.63 -14.02
CA ASP A 71 -14.90 22.74 -14.34
C ASP A 71 -14.10 23.03 -13.07
N ILE A 72 -13.79 21.97 -12.30
CA ILE A 72 -13.03 22.06 -11.05
C ILE A 72 -11.70 21.33 -11.28
N PRO A 73 -10.58 22.06 -11.39
CA PRO A 73 -9.26 21.47 -11.57
C PRO A 73 -8.84 20.63 -10.35
N TYR A 74 -7.98 19.63 -10.59
CA TYR A 74 -7.43 18.77 -9.54
C TYR A 74 -6.85 19.55 -8.35
N GLU A 75 -6.15 20.64 -8.61
CA GLU A 75 -5.50 21.49 -7.61
C GLU A 75 -6.50 22.20 -6.67
N GLN A 76 -7.78 22.21 -7.02
CA GLN A 76 -8.86 22.79 -6.21
C GLN A 76 -9.64 21.75 -5.41
N ILE A 77 -9.25 20.48 -5.43
CA ILE A 77 -9.82 19.43 -4.58
C ILE A 77 -9.26 19.57 -3.16
N HIS A 78 -9.75 20.53 -2.39
CA HIS A 78 -9.19 20.85 -1.07
C HIS A 78 -9.71 19.96 0.07
N TYR A 79 -10.69 19.11 -0.17
CA TYR A 79 -11.23 18.21 0.83
C TYR A 79 -11.17 16.77 0.34
N PHE A 80 -10.78 15.85 1.21
CA PHE A 80 -10.86 14.41 0.94
C PHE A 80 -12.31 13.97 0.64
N ASN A 81 -13.29 14.63 1.25
CA ASN A 81 -14.70 14.48 0.86
C ASN A 81 -14.96 15.13 -0.50
N LEU A 82 -15.03 14.31 -1.55
CA LEU A 82 -15.22 14.76 -2.93
C LEU A 82 -16.56 15.46 -3.15
N GLN A 83 -17.63 15.08 -2.44
CA GLN A 83 -18.92 15.78 -2.50
C GLN A 83 -18.74 17.24 -2.12
N LYS A 84 -17.99 17.50 -1.05
CA LYS A 84 -17.69 18.86 -0.59
C LYS A 84 -16.74 19.59 -1.55
N SER A 85 -15.73 18.90 -2.07
CA SER A 85 -14.75 19.51 -2.98
C SER A 85 -15.36 19.93 -4.31
N PHE A 86 -16.33 19.17 -4.81
CA PHE A 86 -17.01 19.45 -6.06
C PHE A 86 -18.37 20.20 -5.89
N ASP A 87 -18.75 20.52 -4.65
CA ASP A 87 -20.03 21.14 -4.30
C ASP A 87 -21.23 20.40 -4.90
N LEU A 88 -21.24 19.07 -4.76
CA LEU A 88 -22.27 18.20 -5.32
C LEU A 88 -23.45 18.01 -4.35
N THR A 89 -24.67 17.95 -4.90
CA THR A 89 -25.81 17.39 -4.18
C THR A 89 -25.62 15.89 -3.91
N ASP A 90 -26.36 15.31 -2.95
CA ASP A 90 -26.32 13.88 -2.66
C ASP A 90 -26.56 13.04 -3.93
N GLN A 91 -27.55 13.39 -4.72
CA GLN A 91 -27.90 12.71 -5.97
C GLN A 91 -26.75 12.77 -7.00
N GLN A 92 -26.10 13.92 -7.15
CA GLN A 92 -24.97 14.08 -8.07
C GLN A 92 -23.75 13.28 -7.58
N TYR A 93 -23.50 13.29 -6.27
CA TYR A 93 -22.43 12.50 -5.69
C TYR A 93 -22.64 10.99 -5.91
N ASP A 94 -23.86 10.49 -5.65
CA ASP A 94 -24.20 9.08 -5.92
C ASP A 94 -24.03 8.73 -7.39
N GLN A 95 -24.52 9.58 -8.30
CA GLN A 95 -24.35 9.38 -9.75
C GLN A 95 -22.88 9.33 -10.16
N MET A 96 -22.05 10.25 -9.66
CA MET A 96 -20.61 10.27 -9.89
C MET A 96 -19.96 8.98 -9.38
N MET A 97 -20.26 8.55 -8.16
CA MET A 97 -19.67 7.36 -7.55
C MET A 97 -20.08 6.09 -8.27
N ILE A 98 -21.35 5.96 -8.70
CA ILE A 98 -21.79 4.82 -9.52
C ILE A 98 -20.99 4.76 -10.83
N LYS A 99 -20.81 5.89 -11.49
CA LYS A 99 -20.03 5.96 -12.74
C LYS A 99 -18.57 5.64 -12.50
N ALA A 100 -17.96 6.21 -11.46
CA ALA A 100 -16.55 6.05 -11.13
C ALA A 100 -16.17 4.59 -10.79
N HIS A 101 -17.11 3.79 -10.30
CA HIS A 101 -16.89 2.38 -9.97
C HIS A 101 -17.23 1.41 -11.12
N GLN A 102 -17.54 1.90 -12.32
CA GLN A 102 -17.68 1.02 -13.48
C GLN A 102 -16.32 0.44 -13.86
N PRO A 103 -16.24 -0.85 -14.24
CA PRO A 103 -14.96 -1.51 -14.52
C PRO A 103 -14.10 -0.79 -15.55
N GLU A 104 -14.71 -0.29 -16.63
CA GLU A 104 -14.02 0.45 -17.68
C GLU A 104 -13.40 1.76 -17.19
N ILE A 105 -14.00 2.40 -16.17
CA ILE A 105 -13.49 3.60 -15.56
C ILE A 105 -12.32 3.27 -14.62
N LEU A 106 -12.50 2.26 -13.77
CA LEU A 106 -11.45 1.83 -12.83
C LEU A 106 -10.18 1.38 -13.57
N LEU A 107 -10.35 0.73 -14.73
CA LEU A 107 -9.23 0.29 -15.58
C LEU A 107 -8.56 1.43 -16.35
N SER A 108 -9.21 2.58 -16.48
CA SER A 108 -8.69 3.73 -17.22
C SER A 108 -7.84 4.68 -16.38
N TYR A 109 -7.74 4.47 -15.06
CA TYR A 109 -6.92 5.33 -14.21
C TYR A 109 -5.44 5.20 -14.54
N ASP A 110 -4.78 6.35 -14.76
CA ASP A 110 -3.35 6.39 -14.96
C ASP A 110 -2.59 5.96 -13.70
N GLU A 111 -1.49 5.25 -13.89
CA GLU A 111 -0.58 4.92 -12.79
C GLU A 111 0.10 6.18 -12.24
N THR A 112 0.17 6.32 -10.92
CA THR A 112 1.05 7.31 -10.29
C THR A 112 2.51 6.97 -10.64
N PRO A 113 3.27 7.88 -11.29
CA PRO A 113 4.58 7.56 -11.85
C PRO A 113 5.53 6.90 -10.87
N GLY A 114 5.98 5.68 -11.20
CA GLY A 114 6.95 4.91 -10.44
C GLY A 114 6.35 3.96 -9.39
N ALA A 115 5.02 3.89 -9.25
CA ALA A 115 4.35 3.03 -8.28
C ALA A 115 4.69 1.55 -8.49
N SER A 116 4.35 1.00 -9.65
CA SER A 116 4.59 -0.41 -9.97
C SER A 116 6.07 -0.79 -9.92
N LYS A 117 6.95 0.09 -10.41
CA LYS A 117 8.40 -0.11 -10.33
C LYS A 117 8.89 -0.25 -8.90
N THR A 118 8.47 0.66 -8.01
CA THR A 118 8.92 0.65 -6.61
C THR A 118 8.39 -0.58 -5.88
N ILE A 119 7.11 -0.92 -6.08
CA ILE A 119 6.50 -2.09 -5.46
C ILE A 119 7.18 -3.38 -5.93
N ASN A 120 7.43 -3.54 -7.24
CA ASN A 120 8.13 -4.70 -7.75
C ASN A 120 9.55 -4.81 -7.17
N ASN A 121 10.28 -3.70 -7.04
CA ASN A 121 11.58 -3.69 -6.36
C ASN A 121 11.50 -4.18 -4.90
N TRP A 122 10.44 -3.82 -4.18
CA TRP A 122 10.21 -4.29 -2.81
C TRP A 122 9.91 -5.78 -2.76
N LEU A 123 9.05 -6.27 -3.66
CA LEU A 123 8.75 -7.71 -3.78
C LEU A 123 10.00 -8.54 -4.14
N GLU A 124 10.85 -8.04 -5.05
CA GLU A 124 12.11 -8.68 -5.42
C GLU A 124 13.10 -8.75 -4.27
N LYS A 125 13.09 -7.78 -3.38
CA LYS A 125 13.87 -7.79 -2.12
C LYS A 125 13.27 -8.68 -1.03
N GLY A 126 12.06 -9.20 -1.24
CA GLY A 126 11.37 -10.11 -0.34
C GLY A 126 10.47 -9.40 0.69
N HIS A 127 10.23 -8.09 0.57
CA HIS A 127 9.24 -7.41 1.41
C HIS A 127 7.84 -7.96 1.15
N ASP A 128 7.00 -7.98 2.20
CA ASP A 128 5.58 -8.36 2.10
C ASP A 128 4.74 -7.10 1.87
N VAL A 129 4.29 -6.90 0.63
CA VAL A 129 3.51 -5.72 0.23
C VAL A 129 2.04 -6.07 0.11
N LYS A 130 1.19 -5.32 0.80
CA LYS A 130 -0.27 -5.45 0.73
C LYS A 130 -0.92 -4.16 0.28
N ILE A 131 -1.74 -4.25 -0.76
CA ILE A 131 -2.61 -3.16 -1.18
C ILE A 131 -3.90 -3.25 -0.37
N ILE A 132 -4.21 -2.20 0.40
CA ILE A 132 -5.41 -2.15 1.25
C ILE A 132 -6.22 -0.90 0.90
N THR A 133 -7.25 -1.10 0.09
CA THR A 133 -8.06 -0.02 -0.47
C THR A 133 -9.37 0.19 0.28
N GLY A 134 -9.87 1.43 0.28
CA GLY A 134 -11.24 1.78 0.71
C GLY A 134 -12.31 1.61 -0.36
N ARG A 135 -11.97 1.07 -1.54
CA ARG A 135 -12.93 0.79 -2.61
C ARG A 135 -13.97 -0.23 -2.17
N PRO A 136 -15.23 -0.10 -2.64
CA PRO A 136 -16.26 -1.09 -2.33
C PRO A 136 -15.95 -2.45 -2.98
N SER A 137 -16.52 -3.51 -2.41
CA SER A 137 -16.29 -4.89 -2.87
C SER A 137 -16.59 -5.10 -4.37
N ILE A 138 -17.54 -4.35 -4.93
CA ILE A 138 -17.88 -4.42 -6.36
C ILE A 138 -16.71 -3.97 -7.26
N ALA A 139 -15.79 -3.18 -6.75
CA ALA A 139 -14.63 -2.69 -7.49
C ALA A 139 -13.43 -3.66 -7.45
N TYR A 140 -13.52 -4.76 -6.69
CA TYR A 140 -12.39 -5.67 -6.47
C TYR A 140 -11.82 -6.24 -7.76
N ASP A 141 -12.67 -6.85 -8.60
CA ASP A 141 -12.20 -7.54 -9.82
C ASP A 141 -11.52 -6.55 -10.79
N ALA A 142 -12.10 -5.36 -10.97
CA ALA A 142 -11.49 -4.33 -11.81
C ALA A 142 -10.19 -3.79 -11.20
N SER A 143 -10.12 -3.63 -9.87
CA SER A 143 -8.90 -3.22 -9.18
C SER A 143 -7.80 -4.28 -9.28
N ARG A 144 -8.14 -5.56 -9.15
CA ARG A 144 -7.21 -6.68 -9.37
C ARG A 144 -6.69 -6.71 -10.80
N GLU A 145 -7.58 -6.52 -11.78
CA GLU A 145 -7.22 -6.47 -13.20
C GLU A 145 -6.32 -5.27 -13.50
N TRP A 146 -6.60 -4.09 -12.92
CA TRP A 146 -5.73 -2.93 -13.04
C TRP A 146 -4.31 -3.24 -12.53
N LEU A 147 -4.18 -3.89 -11.38
CA LEU A 147 -2.87 -4.31 -10.85
C LEU A 147 -2.16 -5.30 -11.78
N ASN A 148 -2.89 -6.24 -12.38
CA ASN A 148 -2.33 -7.19 -13.34
C ASN A 148 -1.76 -6.47 -14.58
N GLN A 149 -2.51 -5.49 -15.12
CA GLN A 149 -2.10 -4.70 -16.28
C GLN A 149 -0.84 -3.85 -16.01
N HIS A 150 -0.57 -3.55 -14.73
CA HIS A 150 0.61 -2.80 -14.30
C HIS A 150 1.73 -3.67 -13.73
N GLY A 151 1.69 -5.00 -13.97
CA GLY A 151 2.72 -5.94 -13.54
C GLY A 151 2.79 -6.17 -12.03
N LEU A 152 1.65 -5.99 -11.33
CA LEU A 152 1.50 -6.18 -9.88
C LEU A 152 0.60 -7.39 -9.54
N GLU A 153 0.62 -8.42 -10.40
CA GLU A 153 -0.22 -9.62 -10.22
C GLU A 153 0.08 -10.39 -8.94
N LYS A 154 1.29 -10.26 -8.39
CA LYS A 154 1.74 -11.00 -7.19
C LYS A 154 1.41 -10.30 -5.88
N VAL A 155 0.96 -9.05 -5.92
CA VAL A 155 0.65 -8.27 -4.72
C VAL A 155 -0.70 -8.69 -4.15
N ASP A 156 -0.80 -8.87 -2.85
CA ASP A 156 -2.07 -9.06 -2.17
C ASP A 156 -2.93 -7.80 -2.23
N LEU A 157 -4.22 -7.95 -2.57
CA LEU A 157 -5.20 -6.87 -2.61
C LEU A 157 -6.34 -7.18 -1.64
N TYR A 158 -6.64 -6.23 -0.77
CA TYR A 158 -7.76 -6.28 0.17
C TYR A 158 -8.62 -5.03 0.10
N CYS A 159 -9.95 -5.22 0.20
CA CYS A 159 -10.89 -4.14 0.44
C CYS A 159 -11.15 -4.02 1.95
N LEU A 160 -10.91 -2.84 2.52
CA LEU A 160 -11.18 -2.53 3.92
C LEU A 160 -12.24 -1.44 4.00
N ASN A 161 -13.28 -1.62 4.79
CA ASN A 161 -14.31 -0.58 4.97
C ASN A 161 -13.79 0.60 5.82
N LYS A 162 -12.86 1.39 5.25
CA LYS A 162 -12.25 2.54 5.91
C LYS A 162 -13.24 3.67 6.23
N TYR A 163 -14.35 3.74 5.49
CA TYR A 163 -15.24 4.91 5.47
C TYR A 163 -16.66 4.61 5.94
N GLY A 164 -16.93 3.40 6.48
CA GLY A 164 -18.24 3.03 7.01
C GLY A 164 -19.33 2.90 5.95
N ARG A 165 -18.98 2.51 4.72
CA ARG A 165 -19.93 2.34 3.61
C ARG A 165 -20.63 0.98 3.69
N ASP A 166 -21.92 0.92 3.26
CA ASP A 166 -22.74 -0.31 3.35
C ASP A 166 -22.50 -1.32 2.21
N ASN A 167 -21.63 -1.01 1.25
CA ASN A 167 -21.44 -1.78 0.02
C ASN A 167 -20.23 -2.74 0.07
N PHE A 168 -19.94 -3.29 1.24
CA PHE A 168 -18.94 -4.35 1.43
C PHE A 168 -19.61 -5.72 1.60
N ILE A 169 -19.18 -6.70 0.80
CA ILE A 169 -19.72 -8.08 0.84
C ILE A 169 -19.05 -8.84 1.99
N LYS A 170 -19.81 -9.14 3.04
CA LYS A 170 -19.30 -9.89 4.20
C LYS A 170 -18.86 -11.30 3.81
N GLY A 171 -17.75 -11.76 4.40
CA GLY A 171 -17.23 -13.13 4.23
C GLY A 171 -16.52 -13.39 2.90
N SER A 172 -16.29 -12.39 2.07
CA SER A 172 -15.41 -12.53 0.89
C SER A 172 -13.95 -12.61 1.33
N SER A 173 -13.16 -13.45 0.69
CA SER A 173 -11.74 -13.63 1.01
C SER A 173 -10.88 -12.37 0.76
N PHE A 174 -11.38 -11.45 -0.06
CA PHE A 174 -10.73 -10.17 -0.38
C PHE A 174 -11.23 -9.00 0.48
N ASN A 175 -12.31 -9.18 1.26
CA ASN A 175 -12.72 -8.17 2.23
C ASN A 175 -12.04 -8.44 3.56
N LEU A 176 -11.25 -7.46 3.98
CA LEU A 176 -10.56 -7.51 5.26
C LEU A 176 -11.49 -6.99 6.36
N GLU A 177 -11.83 -7.85 7.30
CA GLU A 177 -12.57 -7.44 8.49
C GLU A 177 -11.65 -6.62 9.40
N LEU A 178 -12.22 -5.63 10.12
CA LEU A 178 -11.43 -4.76 11.00
C LEU A 178 -10.66 -5.54 12.06
N GLU A 179 -11.23 -6.61 12.60
CA GLU A 179 -10.57 -7.47 13.59
C GLU A 179 -9.31 -8.15 13.03
N ASP A 180 -9.33 -8.53 11.75
CA ASP A 180 -8.17 -9.15 11.09
C ASP A 180 -7.16 -8.11 10.66
N TYR A 181 -7.62 -6.94 10.22
CA TYR A 181 -6.75 -5.79 9.95
C TYR A 181 -5.94 -5.39 11.19
N TYR A 182 -6.57 -5.29 12.37
CA TYR A 182 -5.88 -4.92 13.60
C TYR A 182 -4.91 -5.99 14.14
N LYS A 183 -4.92 -7.20 13.59
CA LYS A 183 -3.91 -8.24 13.87
C LYS A 183 -2.69 -8.15 12.95
N MET A 184 -2.79 -7.39 11.85
CA MET A 184 -1.67 -7.18 10.93
C MET A 184 -0.64 -6.26 11.55
N HIS A 185 0.59 -6.48 11.20
CA HIS A 185 1.72 -5.61 11.53
C HIS A 185 2.27 -5.02 10.24
N PHE A 186 2.54 -3.71 10.27
CA PHE A 186 3.19 -3.00 9.17
C PHE A 186 4.36 -2.18 9.72
N ASP A 187 5.46 -2.17 8.97
CA ASP A 187 6.66 -1.39 9.26
C ASP A 187 6.62 -0.06 8.51
N LEU A 188 6.04 -0.07 7.32
CA LEU A 188 5.89 1.07 6.42
C LEU A 188 4.47 1.14 5.87
N ALA A 189 3.92 2.35 5.77
CA ALA A 189 2.67 2.62 5.06
C ALA A 189 2.84 3.76 4.05
N VAL A 190 2.15 3.64 2.91
CA VAL A 190 1.98 4.69 1.91
C VAL A 190 0.50 5.02 1.83
N GLU A 191 0.12 6.26 2.16
CA GLU A 191 -1.28 6.69 2.30
C GLU A 191 -1.42 8.18 1.95
N ASP A 192 -2.54 8.59 1.36
CA ASP A 192 -2.83 10.00 1.05
C ASP A 192 -3.92 10.61 1.94
N SER A 193 -4.78 9.76 2.53
CA SER A 193 -5.97 10.16 3.26
C SER A 193 -5.73 10.40 4.74
N PRO A 194 -5.88 11.63 5.27
CA PRO A 194 -5.81 11.89 6.69
C PRO A 194 -6.87 11.12 7.51
N SER A 195 -8.00 10.77 6.88
CA SER A 195 -9.05 9.99 7.55
C SER A 195 -8.68 8.52 7.76
N ALA A 196 -7.65 8.03 7.07
CA ALA A 196 -7.13 6.68 7.25
C ALA A 196 -6.13 6.57 8.40
N PHE A 197 -5.53 7.68 8.88
CA PHE A 197 -4.48 7.63 9.91
C PHE A 197 -4.92 6.95 11.21
N LYS A 198 -6.20 7.07 11.60
CA LYS A 198 -6.78 6.37 12.76
C LYS A 198 -6.65 4.84 12.70
N PHE A 199 -6.51 4.26 11.51
CA PHE A 199 -6.31 2.83 11.36
C PHE A 199 -4.89 2.40 11.71
N PHE A 200 -3.96 3.33 11.87
CA PHE A 200 -2.57 3.08 12.24
C PHE A 200 -2.29 3.28 13.73
N ASP A 201 -3.28 3.73 14.52
CA ASP A 201 -3.09 4.06 15.94
C ASP A 201 -2.59 2.88 16.80
N HIS A 202 -2.84 1.63 16.35
CA HIS A 202 -2.35 0.42 17.02
C HIS A 202 -0.91 0.05 16.66
N LEU A 203 -0.26 0.79 15.74
CA LEU A 203 1.10 0.55 15.25
C LEU A 203 2.01 1.74 15.57
N PRO A 204 2.49 1.87 16.81
CA PRO A 204 3.22 3.08 17.26
C PRO A 204 4.55 3.30 16.55
N ASP A 205 5.18 2.24 16.03
CA ASP A 205 6.47 2.30 15.34
C ASP A 205 6.35 2.41 13.81
N LEU A 206 5.12 2.32 13.28
CA LEU A 206 4.84 2.41 11.85
C LEU A 206 5.38 3.73 11.27
N LYS A 207 6.13 3.63 10.18
CA LYS A 207 6.53 4.77 9.35
C LYS A 207 5.47 5.02 8.29
N VAL A 208 4.93 6.23 8.21
CA VAL A 208 3.88 6.57 7.25
C VAL A 208 4.40 7.60 6.25
N MET A 209 4.45 7.21 4.98
CA MET A 209 4.73 8.07 3.85
C MET A 209 3.41 8.67 3.35
N VAL A 210 3.17 9.94 3.67
CA VAL A 210 1.96 10.64 3.28
C VAL A 210 2.15 11.26 1.90
N PHE A 211 1.44 10.72 0.91
CA PHE A 211 1.45 11.31 -0.43
C PHE A 211 0.88 12.72 -0.41
N ASP A 212 1.65 13.66 -0.96
CA ASP A 212 1.28 15.08 -1.03
C ASP A 212 0.15 15.29 -2.03
N ARG A 213 -1.04 15.64 -1.51
CA ARG A 213 -2.25 15.82 -2.30
C ARG A 213 -2.95 17.12 -1.90
N PRO A 214 -3.75 17.77 -2.78
CA PRO A 214 -4.38 19.05 -2.46
C PRO A 214 -5.26 19.02 -1.20
N TRP A 215 -5.90 17.89 -0.89
CA TRP A 215 -6.80 17.73 0.26
C TRP A 215 -6.09 17.47 1.59
N ASN A 216 -4.78 17.24 1.59
CA ASN A 216 -4.04 16.95 2.82
C ASN A 216 -2.96 17.99 3.16
N GLN A 217 -2.91 19.12 2.45
CA GLN A 217 -1.88 20.15 2.63
C GLN A 217 -1.83 20.69 4.06
N ASP A 218 -2.99 20.94 4.64
CA ASP A 218 -3.13 21.53 5.98
C ASP A 218 -3.26 20.47 7.09
N CYS A 219 -3.10 19.16 6.76
CA CYS A 219 -3.23 18.13 7.79
C CYS A 219 -2.03 18.13 8.74
N THR A 220 -2.32 17.97 10.04
CA THR A 220 -1.32 17.73 11.08
C THR A 220 -1.06 16.24 11.20
N PHE A 221 0.20 15.85 11.38
CA PHE A 221 0.57 14.46 11.54
C PHE A 221 0.49 14.03 13.01
N PRO A 222 -0.02 12.82 13.30
CA PRO A 222 -0.17 12.33 14.67
C PRO A 222 1.17 12.17 15.40
N THR A 223 2.22 11.77 14.69
CA THR A 223 3.54 11.50 15.25
C THR A 223 4.65 11.92 14.28
N PRO A 224 5.92 12.03 14.71
CA PRO A 224 7.07 12.29 13.85
C PRO A 224 7.34 11.19 12.82
N ASN A 225 6.74 10.00 12.97
CA ASN A 225 6.87 8.88 12.04
C ASN A 225 6.14 9.12 10.71
N TYR A 226 5.27 10.13 10.65
CA TYR A 226 4.59 10.53 9.43
C TYR A 226 5.47 11.51 8.66
N LYS A 227 5.76 11.21 7.41
CA LYS A 227 6.58 12.05 6.53
C LYS A 227 5.86 12.28 5.21
N ARG A 228 5.81 13.53 4.78
CA ARG A 228 5.22 13.91 3.48
C ARG A 228 6.16 13.52 2.36
N CYS A 229 5.60 12.98 1.26
CA CYS A 229 6.33 12.66 0.04
C CYS A 229 5.56 13.14 -1.20
N THR A 230 6.27 13.59 -2.22
CA THR A 230 5.68 14.14 -3.45
C THR A 230 5.54 13.13 -4.57
N GLY A 231 6.02 11.89 -4.37
CA GLY A 231 5.94 10.82 -5.36
C GLY A 231 6.78 9.60 -4.98
N TRP A 232 6.64 8.54 -5.76
CA TRP A 232 7.24 7.23 -5.50
C TRP A 232 8.78 7.23 -5.46
N ALA A 233 9.43 8.10 -6.23
CA ALA A 233 10.89 8.24 -6.14
C ALA A 233 11.35 8.68 -4.73
N GLN A 234 10.58 9.56 -4.09
CA GLN A 234 10.88 9.99 -2.73
C GLN A 234 10.52 8.91 -1.70
N VAL A 235 9.40 8.21 -1.90
CA VAL A 235 9.03 7.04 -1.08
C VAL A 235 10.15 6.00 -1.11
N GLU A 236 10.69 5.65 -2.28
CA GLU A 236 11.78 4.69 -2.41
C GLU A 236 13.05 5.11 -1.65
N ILE A 237 13.42 6.39 -1.72
CA ILE A 237 14.59 6.93 -0.98
C ILE A 237 14.36 6.84 0.53
N MET A 238 13.17 7.23 0.99
CA MET A 238 12.84 7.25 2.41
C MET A 238 12.72 5.83 2.98
N ALA A 239 12.12 4.89 2.23
CA ALA A 239 12.05 3.48 2.62
C ALA A 239 13.45 2.88 2.81
N LYS A 240 14.40 3.13 1.90
CA LYS A 240 15.80 2.68 2.04
C LYS A 240 16.48 3.21 3.30
N SER A 241 16.12 4.40 3.77
CA SER A 241 16.68 4.95 5.02
C SER A 241 16.12 4.27 6.29
N GLU A 242 15.02 3.53 6.18
CA GLU A 242 14.40 2.78 7.27
C GLU A 242 14.84 1.29 7.25
N GLU A 243 15.45 0.81 6.15
CA GLU A 243 16.04 -0.54 6.04
C GLU A 243 17.37 -0.70 6.82
N ILE A 244 17.91 0.39 7.42
CA ILE A 244 19.19 0.43 8.17
C ILE A 244 18.88 0.36 9.69
#